data_bd8393baeb91793968a929841caa76f0
#
_entry.id   bd8393baeb91793968a929841caa76f0
#
_cell.length_a   1.000
_cell.length_b   1.000
_cell.length_c   1.000
_cell.angle_alpha   90.00
_cell.angle_beta   90.00
_cell.angle_gamma   90.00
#
_symmetry.space_group_name_H-M   'P 1'
#
loop_
_entity.id
_entity.type
_entity.pdbx_description
1 polymer ?
#
loop_
_entity_poly.entity_id
_entity_poly.type
_entity_poly.pdbx_seq_one_letter_code
_entity_poly.pdbx_strand_id
1 'polypeptide(L)'
;MGLLSKREPCAICGGKVKGLLPWKIEGNYICDDCHGVVDVQDGCNFTMDQFLKYRDFRAQNQALKEQFVVSQTIDFGFFGTKMVFDYQHCLFCMDKSLDRTIFHGSELKSFTISEDGFAVLEGSAKGLVRRESSVPKRIDELLPQVNQMLIQRQMQESLDRLTNRDTSRTTYDRIDIPEPFKKFYIKLYFDHPYWKLIEFDRTGPVLIGDLPDLTQYRMEYNEQVQQMENLAE
;
A
#
# COMPACT_ATOMS: atom_id res chain seq x y z
N MET A 1 -12.57 -22.44 44.00
CA MET A 1 -11.48 -23.10 43.27
C MET A 1 -10.76 -22.03 42.46
N GLY A 2 -9.45 -21.81 42.77
CA GLY A 2 -8.73 -20.60 42.38
C GLY A 2 -8.48 -20.52 40.89
N LEU A 3 -8.80 -19.37 40.32
CA LEU A 3 -8.50 -18.92 38.97
C LEU A 3 -6.99 -18.76 38.65
N LEU A 4 -6.13 -19.25 39.53
CA LEU A 4 -4.67 -19.17 39.44
C LEU A 4 -4.03 -20.56 39.38
N SER A 5 -4.55 -21.47 38.54
CA SER A 5 -3.78 -22.68 38.23
C SER A 5 -2.42 -22.24 37.62
N LYS A 6 -1.32 -22.76 38.17
CA LYS A 6 0.03 -22.57 37.62
C LYS A 6 -0.02 -22.95 36.14
N ARG A 7 0.12 -21.95 35.26
CA ARG A 7 0.23 -22.21 33.82
C ARG A 7 1.53 -22.93 33.52
N GLU A 8 1.50 -23.81 32.56
CA GLU A 8 2.70 -24.42 32.03
C GLU A 8 3.64 -23.35 31.48
N PRO A 9 4.95 -23.56 31.56
CA PRO A 9 5.92 -22.66 30.98
C PRO A 9 5.78 -22.61 29.46
N CYS A 10 6.33 -21.58 28.84
CA CYS A 10 6.38 -21.46 27.38
C CYS A 10 7.07 -22.70 26.77
N ALA A 11 6.40 -23.35 25.85
CA ALA A 11 6.90 -24.56 25.18
C ALA A 11 8.17 -24.32 24.34
N ILE A 12 8.49 -23.05 24.05
CA ILE A 12 9.66 -22.70 23.23
C ILE A 12 10.88 -22.35 24.11
N CYS A 13 10.72 -21.39 25.02
CA CYS A 13 11.84 -20.87 25.82
C CYS A 13 11.83 -21.31 27.30
N GLY A 14 10.82 -22.03 27.72
CA GLY A 14 10.64 -22.40 29.15
C GLY A 14 10.30 -21.22 30.05
N GLY A 15 10.15 -20.02 29.52
CA GLY A 15 9.84 -18.82 30.30
C GLY A 15 8.40 -18.77 30.80
N LYS A 16 8.13 -17.83 31.72
CA LYS A 16 6.80 -17.66 32.33
C LYS A 16 5.83 -17.03 31.30
N VAL A 17 4.68 -17.68 31.12
CA VAL A 17 3.59 -17.16 30.30
C VAL A 17 2.72 -16.22 31.14
N LYS A 18 2.58 -14.97 30.70
CA LYS A 18 1.81 -13.89 31.33
C LYS A 18 0.48 -13.67 30.59
N GLY A 19 -0.38 -12.82 31.14
CA GLY A 19 -1.62 -12.37 30.47
C GLY A 19 -2.86 -13.21 30.83
N LEU A 20 -4.05 -12.68 30.53
CA LEU A 20 -5.34 -13.37 30.80
C LEU A 20 -5.65 -14.39 29.69
N LEU A 21 -5.30 -14.11 28.47
CA LEU A 21 -5.50 -14.94 27.28
C LEU A 21 -4.14 -15.23 26.61
N PRO A 22 -3.39 -16.21 27.13
CA PRO A 22 -2.08 -16.55 26.57
C PRO A 22 -2.22 -17.21 25.21
N TRP A 23 -1.24 -16.96 24.35
CA TRP A 23 -1.13 -17.62 23.07
C TRP A 23 -0.93 -19.13 23.20
N LYS A 24 -1.53 -19.88 22.29
CA LYS A 24 -1.38 -21.35 22.23
C LYS A 24 -1.16 -21.80 20.81
N ILE A 25 -0.24 -22.75 20.65
CA ILE A 25 -0.02 -23.47 19.41
C ILE A 25 -0.16 -24.96 19.72
N GLU A 26 -1.09 -25.65 19.07
CA GLU A 26 -1.39 -27.06 19.33
C GLU A 26 -1.62 -27.36 20.83
N GLY A 27 -2.29 -26.45 21.54
CA GLY A 27 -2.55 -26.57 22.97
C GLY A 27 -1.41 -26.15 23.92
N ASN A 28 -0.20 -25.98 23.42
CA ASN A 28 0.98 -25.55 24.19
C ASN A 28 1.01 -24.04 24.38
N TYR A 29 1.33 -23.59 25.57
CA TYR A 29 1.45 -22.17 25.90
C TYR A 29 2.72 -21.54 25.29
N ILE A 30 2.57 -20.34 24.72
CA ILE A 30 3.66 -19.55 24.14
C ILE A 30 3.68 -18.19 24.86
N CYS A 31 4.84 -17.70 25.27
CA CYS A 31 4.98 -16.37 25.87
C CYS A 31 4.94 -15.27 24.81
N ASP A 32 4.64 -14.04 25.24
CA ASP A 32 4.53 -12.89 24.34
C ASP A 32 5.83 -12.61 23.56
N ASP A 33 6.99 -12.81 24.19
CA ASP A 33 8.29 -12.63 23.54
C ASP A 33 8.51 -13.63 22.39
N CYS A 34 8.12 -14.90 22.59
CA CYS A 34 8.22 -15.91 21.53
C CYS A 34 7.14 -15.73 20.47
N HIS A 35 5.95 -15.25 20.85
CA HIS A 35 4.86 -14.99 19.91
C HIS A 35 5.11 -13.73 19.10
N GLY A 36 5.66 -12.68 19.69
CA GLY A 36 5.93 -11.39 19.03
C GLY A 36 6.91 -11.48 17.85
N VAL A 37 7.58 -12.62 17.66
CA VAL A 37 8.40 -12.90 16.48
C VAL A 37 7.53 -13.24 15.27
N VAL A 38 6.23 -13.52 15.49
CA VAL A 38 5.31 -13.96 14.42
C VAL A 38 4.65 -12.74 13.81
N ASP A 39 5.14 -12.35 12.64
CA ASP A 39 4.55 -11.33 11.75
C ASP A 39 4.04 -12.04 10.49
N VAL A 40 3.00 -12.86 10.67
CA VAL A 40 2.39 -13.62 9.59
C VAL A 40 0.99 -13.06 9.34
N GLN A 41 0.54 -13.14 8.08
CA GLN A 41 -0.81 -12.73 7.72
C GLN A 41 -1.85 -13.34 8.67
N ASP A 42 -2.83 -12.54 9.09
CA ASP A 42 -3.93 -12.96 9.94
C ASP A 42 -4.60 -14.23 9.40
N GLY A 43 -4.79 -15.21 10.28
CA GLY A 43 -5.45 -16.47 9.94
C GLY A 43 -4.53 -17.68 9.70
N CYS A 44 -3.22 -17.53 9.76
CA CYS A 44 -2.31 -18.67 9.70
C CYS A 44 -2.32 -19.45 11.01
N ASN A 45 -2.86 -20.65 10.97
CA ASN A 45 -2.73 -21.62 12.07
C ASN A 45 -1.43 -22.39 11.91
N PHE A 46 -0.43 -22.10 12.74
CA PHE A 46 0.83 -22.84 12.77
C PHE A 46 0.73 -24.11 13.60
N THR A 47 1.33 -25.19 13.12
CA THR A 47 1.82 -26.25 14.00
C THR A 47 3.07 -25.77 14.74
N MET A 48 3.45 -26.44 15.82
CA MET A 48 4.67 -26.08 16.57
C MET A 48 5.91 -26.15 15.68
N ASP A 49 6.03 -27.16 14.81
CA ASP A 49 7.14 -27.32 13.87
C ASP A 49 7.19 -26.16 12.87
N GLN A 50 6.05 -25.75 12.30
CA GLN A 50 5.98 -24.60 11.41
C GLN A 50 6.36 -23.30 12.11
N PHE A 51 5.95 -23.12 13.36
CA PHE A 51 6.29 -21.94 14.15
C PHE A 51 7.80 -21.86 14.41
N LEU A 52 8.44 -22.98 14.78
CA LEU A 52 9.89 -23.02 15.00
C LEU A 52 10.66 -22.71 13.71
N LYS A 53 10.25 -23.29 12.59
CA LYS A 53 10.84 -22.99 11.26
C LYS A 53 10.68 -21.51 10.90
N TYR A 54 9.51 -20.92 11.17
CA TYR A 54 9.27 -19.51 10.93
C TYR A 54 10.16 -18.63 11.82
N ARG A 55 10.30 -18.96 13.10
CA ARG A 55 11.20 -18.24 14.02
C ARG A 55 12.64 -18.27 13.53
N ASP A 56 13.12 -19.42 13.05
CA ASP A 56 14.47 -19.55 12.51
C ASP A 56 14.65 -18.73 11.21
N PHE A 57 13.62 -18.72 10.36
CA PHE A 57 13.57 -17.83 9.20
C PHE A 57 13.66 -16.35 9.62
N ARG A 58 12.91 -15.91 10.64
CA ARG A 58 12.96 -14.53 11.13
C ARG A 58 14.36 -14.16 11.66
N ALA A 59 15.03 -15.07 12.36
CA ALA A 59 16.39 -14.85 12.83
C ALA A 59 17.37 -14.67 11.65
N GLN A 60 17.25 -15.48 10.60
CA GLN A 60 18.05 -15.34 9.39
C GLN A 60 17.74 -14.03 8.65
N ASN A 61 16.47 -13.68 8.54
CA ASN A 61 16.00 -12.45 7.91
C ASN A 61 16.49 -11.19 8.64
N GLN A 62 16.66 -11.27 9.98
CA GLN A 62 17.24 -10.19 10.76
C GLN A 62 18.71 -9.92 10.36
N ALA A 63 19.49 -10.95 10.03
CA ALA A 63 20.85 -10.78 9.55
C ALA A 63 20.89 -10.08 8.17
N LEU A 64 19.89 -10.29 7.31
CA LEU A 64 19.78 -9.55 6.04
C LEU A 64 19.53 -8.06 6.27
N LYS A 65 18.80 -7.68 7.34
CA LYS A 65 18.58 -6.26 7.69
C LYS A 65 19.89 -5.51 7.95
N GLU A 66 20.86 -6.17 8.55
CA GLU A 66 22.18 -5.56 8.85
C GLU A 66 23.01 -5.30 7.59
N GLN A 67 22.75 -6.04 6.52
CA GLN A 67 23.44 -5.92 5.24
C GLN A 67 22.68 -5.04 4.23
N PHE A 68 21.43 -4.69 4.54
CA PHE A 68 20.54 -3.99 3.62
C PHE A 68 21.00 -2.54 3.39
N VAL A 69 21.29 -2.19 2.12
CA VAL A 69 21.70 -0.85 1.69
C VAL A 69 20.61 -0.23 0.85
N VAL A 70 20.00 0.83 1.33
CA VAL A 70 18.91 1.52 0.61
C VAL A 70 19.45 2.13 -0.68
N SER A 71 19.00 1.61 -1.81
CA SER A 71 19.30 2.14 -3.16
C SER A 71 18.16 3.03 -3.66
N GLN A 72 16.91 2.63 -3.44
CA GLN A 72 15.72 3.36 -3.84
C GLN A 72 14.58 3.14 -2.85
N THR A 73 13.71 4.15 -2.74
CA THR A 73 12.45 4.07 -1.98
C THR A 73 11.33 4.56 -2.88
N ILE A 74 10.26 3.76 -2.99
CA ILE A 74 9.03 4.14 -3.66
C ILE A 74 7.95 4.27 -2.61
N ASP A 75 7.33 5.46 -2.53
CA ASP A 75 6.28 5.79 -1.56
C ASP A 75 4.90 5.68 -2.22
N PHE A 76 4.01 4.89 -1.63
CA PHE A 76 2.67 4.65 -2.16
C PHE A 76 1.57 5.48 -1.49
N GLY A 77 1.92 6.56 -0.78
CA GLY A 77 0.96 7.57 -0.32
C GLY A 77 0.83 7.74 1.19
N PHE A 78 -0.15 8.53 1.60
CA PHE A 78 -0.27 9.21 2.89
C PHE A 78 -0.34 8.28 4.13
N PHE A 79 -0.84 7.05 3.99
CA PHE A 79 -0.74 5.98 5.01
C PHE A 79 0.27 4.91 4.58
N GLY A 80 1.23 5.36 3.85
CA GLY A 80 2.08 4.81 2.87
C GLY A 80 2.78 3.52 3.24
N THR A 81 2.38 2.49 2.54
CA THR A 81 3.31 1.40 2.27
C THR A 81 4.46 1.99 1.44
N LYS A 82 5.69 1.79 1.88
CA LYS A 82 6.88 2.10 1.10
C LYS A 82 7.51 0.79 0.66
N MET A 83 7.96 0.74 -0.57
CA MET A 83 8.89 -0.31 -0.99
C MET A 83 10.30 0.27 -1.00
N VAL A 84 11.21 -0.44 -0.37
CA VAL A 84 12.62 -0.06 -0.28
C VAL A 84 13.44 -1.14 -0.94
N PHE A 85 14.32 -0.74 -1.83
CA PHE A 85 15.14 -1.63 -2.67
C PHE A 85 16.61 -1.50 -2.32
N ASP A 86 17.28 -2.63 -2.30
CA ASP A 86 18.73 -2.77 -2.31
C ASP A 86 19.13 -3.47 -3.61
N TYR A 87 19.50 -2.68 -4.60
CA TYR A 87 19.90 -3.22 -5.91
C TYR A 87 21.25 -3.96 -5.87
N GLN A 88 22.12 -3.60 -4.93
CA GLN A 88 23.42 -4.23 -4.80
C GLN A 88 23.30 -5.71 -4.42
N HIS A 89 22.34 -6.03 -3.54
CA HIS A 89 22.15 -7.39 -3.04
C HIS A 89 20.88 -8.06 -3.61
N CYS A 90 20.17 -7.38 -4.54
CA CYS A 90 18.90 -7.84 -5.10
C CYS A 90 17.86 -8.14 -4.02
N LEU A 91 17.75 -7.23 -3.02
CA LEU A 91 16.82 -7.33 -1.90
C LEU A 91 15.78 -6.22 -1.96
N PHE A 92 14.63 -6.48 -1.38
CA PHE A 92 13.65 -5.45 -1.13
C PHE A 92 12.82 -5.73 0.12
N CYS A 93 12.20 -4.70 0.67
CA CYS A 93 11.27 -4.85 1.77
C CYS A 93 10.09 -3.88 1.61
N MET A 94 9.00 -4.20 2.30
CA MET A 94 7.84 -3.32 2.40
C MET A 94 7.80 -2.71 3.79
N ASP A 95 7.77 -1.38 3.84
CA ASP A 95 7.74 -0.62 5.09
C ASP A 95 6.28 -0.38 5.51
N LYS A 96 5.69 -1.35 6.18
CA LYS A 96 4.39 -1.17 6.85
C LYS A 96 4.50 -1.02 8.36
N SER A 97 5.62 -1.45 8.95
CA SER A 97 5.86 -1.44 10.39
C SER A 97 7.34 -1.61 10.70
N LEU A 98 7.70 -1.53 11.98
CA LEU A 98 9.05 -1.73 12.50
C LEU A 98 9.64 -3.13 12.20
N ASP A 99 8.80 -4.09 11.81
CA ASP A 99 9.21 -5.48 11.54
C ASP A 99 9.18 -5.80 10.02
N ARG A 100 10.11 -5.18 9.31
CA ARG A 100 10.27 -5.39 7.86
C ARG A 100 10.82 -6.78 7.58
N THR A 101 10.10 -7.57 6.79
CA THR A 101 10.67 -8.76 6.16
C THR A 101 11.45 -8.32 4.94
N ILE A 102 12.71 -8.78 4.84
CA ILE A 102 13.53 -8.61 3.66
C ILE A 102 13.26 -9.78 2.72
N PHE A 103 12.95 -9.48 1.48
CA PHE A 103 12.72 -10.45 0.41
C PHE A 103 13.87 -10.41 -0.56
N HIS A 104 14.24 -11.57 -1.12
CA HIS A 104 15.09 -11.63 -2.30
C HIS A 104 14.28 -11.34 -3.57
N GLY A 105 14.84 -10.62 -4.52
CA GLY A 105 14.19 -10.36 -5.81
C GLY A 105 13.77 -11.64 -6.53
N SER A 106 14.52 -12.73 -6.37
CA SER A 106 14.20 -14.06 -6.92
C SER A 106 12.95 -14.71 -6.31
N GLU A 107 12.48 -14.26 -5.15
CA GLU A 107 11.25 -14.75 -4.50
C GLU A 107 10.01 -14.10 -5.09
N LEU A 108 10.12 -12.96 -5.77
CA LEU A 108 9.03 -12.32 -6.48
C LEU A 108 8.75 -13.08 -7.79
N LYS A 109 7.66 -13.81 -7.82
CA LYS A 109 7.25 -14.62 -8.98
C LYS A 109 6.62 -13.79 -10.08
N SER A 110 5.76 -12.86 -9.70
CA SER A 110 5.09 -11.94 -10.60
C SER A 110 4.46 -10.79 -9.82
N PHE A 111 4.14 -9.72 -10.53
CA PHE A 111 3.36 -8.63 -9.99
C PHE A 111 2.28 -8.19 -10.97
N THR A 112 1.25 -7.53 -10.47
CA THR A 112 0.20 -6.88 -11.26
C THR A 112 -0.09 -5.51 -10.68
N ILE A 113 -0.12 -4.50 -11.55
CA ILE A 113 -0.59 -3.15 -11.22
C ILE A 113 -1.84 -2.88 -12.03
N SER A 114 -2.92 -2.52 -11.35
CA SER A 114 -4.22 -2.26 -11.95
C SER A 114 -4.70 -0.86 -11.62
N GLU A 115 -5.34 -0.21 -12.58
CA GLU A 115 -6.06 1.05 -12.44
C GLU A 115 -7.55 0.78 -12.30
N ASP A 116 -8.14 1.16 -11.15
CA ASP A 116 -9.56 0.90 -10.84
C ASP A 116 -9.99 -0.56 -11.11
N GLY A 117 -9.05 -1.52 -10.92
CA GLY A 117 -9.25 -2.94 -11.17
C GLY A 117 -8.89 -3.43 -12.58
N PHE A 118 -8.49 -2.52 -13.48
CA PHE A 118 -8.03 -2.88 -14.82
C PHE A 118 -6.51 -3.03 -14.85
N ALA A 119 -5.98 -4.22 -15.17
CA ALA A 119 -4.55 -4.46 -15.17
C ALA A 119 -3.87 -3.68 -16.30
N VAL A 120 -2.94 -2.77 -15.93
CA VAL A 120 -2.18 -1.93 -16.88
C VAL A 120 -0.73 -2.39 -16.99
N LEU A 121 -0.19 -3.02 -15.95
CA LEU A 121 1.18 -3.51 -15.94
C LEU A 121 1.24 -4.87 -15.24
N GLU A 122 1.85 -5.85 -15.89
CA GLU A 122 2.07 -7.20 -15.34
C GLU A 122 3.50 -7.62 -15.62
N GLY A 123 4.21 -8.01 -14.57
CA GLY A 123 5.58 -8.51 -14.66
C GLY A 123 5.70 -9.96 -14.18
N SER A 124 6.55 -10.73 -14.84
CA SER A 124 6.89 -12.09 -14.45
C SER A 124 8.22 -12.51 -15.07
N ALA A 125 8.71 -13.72 -14.76
CA ALA A 125 9.89 -14.29 -15.41
C ALA A 125 9.79 -14.39 -16.96
N LYS A 126 8.56 -14.28 -17.51
CA LYS A 126 8.32 -14.27 -18.97
C LYS A 126 8.47 -12.88 -19.59
N GLY A 127 8.66 -11.86 -18.77
CA GLY A 127 8.79 -10.46 -19.17
C GLY A 127 7.66 -9.58 -18.66
N LEU A 128 7.64 -8.36 -19.17
CA LEU A 128 6.73 -7.30 -18.81
C LEU A 128 5.64 -7.12 -19.87
N VAL A 129 4.39 -7.08 -19.45
CA VAL A 129 3.22 -6.80 -20.29
C VAL A 129 2.65 -5.45 -19.88
N ARG A 130 2.59 -4.52 -20.83
CA ARG A 130 1.97 -3.20 -20.66
C ARG A 130 0.67 -3.13 -21.44
N ARG A 131 -0.36 -2.52 -20.85
CA ARG A 131 -1.63 -2.20 -21.52
C ARG A 131 -1.89 -0.71 -21.43
N GLU A 132 -2.55 -0.18 -22.42
CA GLU A 132 -2.91 1.22 -22.47
C GLU A 132 -3.92 1.58 -21.37
N SER A 133 -3.62 2.67 -20.65
CA SER A 133 -4.51 3.22 -19.63
C SER A 133 -5.69 3.95 -20.27
N SER A 134 -6.88 3.79 -19.70
CA SER A 134 -8.06 4.57 -20.08
C SER A 134 -8.17 5.90 -19.35
N VAL A 135 -7.35 6.15 -18.34
CA VAL A 135 -7.42 7.35 -17.49
C VAL A 135 -7.15 8.64 -18.28
N PRO A 136 -6.12 8.73 -19.14
CA PRO A 136 -5.90 9.93 -19.95
C PRO A 136 -7.13 10.32 -20.78
N LYS A 137 -7.77 9.34 -21.40
CA LYS A 137 -9.00 9.55 -22.19
C LYS A 137 -10.16 10.05 -21.31
N ARG A 138 -10.34 9.48 -20.11
CA ARG A 138 -11.36 9.94 -19.17
C ARG A 138 -11.14 11.40 -18.73
N ILE A 139 -9.89 11.80 -18.52
CA ILE A 139 -9.54 13.20 -18.22
C ILE A 139 -9.89 14.10 -19.41
N ASP A 140 -9.55 13.69 -20.64
CA ASP A 140 -9.85 14.47 -21.85
C ASP A 140 -11.35 14.64 -22.09
N GLU A 141 -12.16 13.64 -21.78
CA GLU A 141 -13.62 13.69 -21.87
C GLU A 141 -14.26 14.66 -20.85
N LEU A 142 -13.61 14.91 -19.71
CA LEU A 142 -14.08 15.85 -18.69
C LEU A 142 -13.67 17.31 -18.98
N LEU A 143 -12.56 17.53 -19.68
CA LEU A 143 -12.02 18.87 -19.94
C LEU A 143 -13.05 19.86 -20.52
N PRO A 144 -13.86 19.53 -21.55
CA PRO A 144 -14.84 20.45 -22.10
C PRO A 144 -15.92 20.84 -21.09
N GLN A 145 -16.38 19.88 -20.26
CA GLN A 145 -17.39 20.13 -19.25
C GLN A 145 -16.88 21.07 -18.16
N VAL A 146 -15.67 20.80 -17.65
CA VAL A 146 -15.02 21.64 -16.64
C VAL A 146 -14.79 23.05 -17.18
N ASN A 147 -14.28 23.20 -18.39
CA ASN A 147 -14.06 24.50 -19.02
C ASN A 147 -15.38 25.29 -19.16
N GLN A 148 -16.46 24.64 -19.56
CA GLN A 148 -17.77 25.28 -19.63
C GLN A 148 -18.26 25.77 -18.27
N MET A 149 -18.13 24.94 -17.22
CA MET A 149 -18.51 25.29 -15.85
C MET A 149 -17.67 26.45 -15.30
N LEU A 150 -16.35 26.46 -15.59
CA LEU A 150 -15.45 27.56 -15.22
C LEU A 150 -15.85 28.89 -15.90
N ILE A 151 -16.16 28.87 -17.18
CA ILE A 151 -16.61 30.06 -17.91
C ILE A 151 -17.92 30.57 -17.34
N GLN A 152 -18.88 29.69 -17.08
CA GLN A 152 -20.17 30.08 -16.45
C GLN A 152 -19.97 30.73 -15.08
N ARG A 153 -19.07 30.17 -14.26
CA ARG A 153 -18.73 30.76 -12.96
C ARG A 153 -18.09 32.12 -13.08
N GLN A 154 -17.13 32.29 -13.99
CA GLN A 154 -16.48 33.58 -14.23
C GLN A 154 -17.49 34.64 -14.71
N MET A 155 -18.43 34.26 -15.55
CA MET A 155 -19.52 35.15 -16.00
C MET A 155 -20.41 35.54 -14.83
N GLN A 156 -20.77 34.60 -13.97
CA GLN A 156 -21.58 34.89 -12.78
C GLN A 156 -20.85 35.83 -11.80
N GLU A 157 -19.60 35.56 -11.51
CA GLU A 157 -18.77 36.45 -10.66
C GLU A 157 -18.65 37.86 -11.24
N SER A 158 -18.53 37.99 -12.55
CA SER A 158 -18.47 39.27 -13.23
C SER A 158 -19.81 40.04 -13.12
N LEU A 159 -20.93 39.36 -13.28
CA LEU A 159 -22.28 39.96 -13.10
C LEU A 159 -22.52 40.39 -11.66
N ASP A 160 -22.12 39.58 -10.68
CA ASP A 160 -22.27 39.92 -9.25
C ASP A 160 -21.45 41.14 -8.88
N ARG A 161 -20.24 41.31 -9.46
CA ARG A 161 -19.41 42.52 -9.28
C ARG A 161 -20.06 43.75 -9.91
N LEU A 162 -20.64 43.62 -11.10
CA LEU A 162 -21.31 44.74 -11.81
C LEU A 162 -22.58 45.20 -11.10
N THR A 163 -23.28 44.27 -10.43
CA THR A 163 -24.52 44.58 -9.69
C THR A 163 -24.28 45.08 -8.27
N ASN A 164 -23.02 45.38 -7.88
CA ASN A 164 -22.63 45.81 -6.52
C ASN A 164 -23.11 44.84 -5.40
N ARG A 165 -23.33 43.59 -5.74
CA ARG A 165 -23.58 42.55 -4.72
C ARG A 165 -22.33 42.35 -3.91
N ASP A 166 -22.49 42.33 -2.60
CA ASP A 166 -21.39 42.02 -1.67
C ASP A 166 -20.93 40.55 -1.95
N THR A 167 -19.90 40.41 -2.79
CA THR A 167 -19.36 39.10 -3.17
C THR A 167 -18.58 38.44 -2.05
N SER A 168 -18.33 39.15 -0.93
CA SER A 168 -17.63 38.59 0.23
C SER A 168 -18.42 37.50 0.95
N ARG A 169 -19.73 37.38 0.66
CA ARG A 169 -20.64 36.37 1.24
C ARG A 169 -21.22 35.40 0.23
N THR A 170 -20.88 35.54 -1.05
CA THR A 170 -21.39 34.63 -2.09
C THR A 170 -20.54 33.38 -2.09
N THR A 171 -21.00 32.32 -1.45
CA THR A 171 -20.46 30.98 -1.59
C THR A 171 -20.97 30.42 -2.91
N TYR A 172 -20.07 30.25 -3.87
CA TYR A 172 -20.39 29.52 -5.10
C TYR A 172 -20.38 28.01 -4.83
N ASP A 173 -21.32 27.30 -5.39
CA ASP A 173 -21.36 25.85 -5.25
C ASP A 173 -20.09 25.22 -5.85
N ARG A 174 -19.59 24.21 -5.16
CA ARG A 174 -18.46 23.42 -5.66
C ARG A 174 -18.84 22.79 -7.00
N ILE A 175 -17.93 22.88 -7.97
CA ILE A 175 -18.09 22.14 -9.22
C ILE A 175 -17.80 20.67 -8.92
N ASP A 176 -18.85 19.86 -8.92
CA ASP A 176 -18.76 18.42 -8.67
C ASP A 176 -18.64 17.68 -10.00
N ILE A 177 -17.49 17.04 -10.21
CA ILE A 177 -17.22 16.19 -11.37
C ILE A 177 -16.77 14.82 -10.89
N PRO A 178 -17.09 13.75 -11.62
CA PRO A 178 -16.61 12.42 -11.26
C PRO A 178 -15.07 12.36 -11.36
N GLU A 179 -14.44 11.74 -10.38
CA GLU A 179 -13.00 11.51 -10.42
C GLU A 179 -12.64 10.60 -11.59
N PRO A 180 -11.73 11.03 -12.48
CA PRO A 180 -11.32 10.25 -13.66
C PRO A 180 -10.63 8.95 -13.28
N PHE A 181 -9.99 8.91 -12.10
CA PHE A 181 -9.24 7.78 -11.58
C PHE A 181 -9.30 7.77 -10.06
N LYS A 182 -9.45 6.59 -9.46
CA LYS A 182 -9.57 6.46 -8.00
C LYS A 182 -8.27 5.94 -7.39
N LYS A 183 -7.77 4.79 -7.85
CA LYS A 183 -6.59 4.18 -7.25
C LYS A 183 -5.91 3.12 -8.11
N PHE A 184 -4.62 2.95 -7.84
CA PHE A 184 -3.87 1.77 -8.23
C PHE A 184 -4.07 0.64 -7.21
N TYR A 185 -4.16 -0.59 -7.71
CA TYR A 185 -4.08 -1.81 -6.93
C TYR A 185 -2.80 -2.54 -7.32
N ILE A 186 -1.96 -2.83 -6.35
CA ILE A 186 -0.69 -3.52 -6.54
C ILE A 186 -0.77 -4.88 -5.87
N LYS A 187 -0.46 -5.93 -6.63
CA LYS A 187 -0.40 -7.31 -6.16
C LYS A 187 0.98 -7.87 -6.47
N LEU A 188 1.64 -8.37 -5.43
CA LEU A 188 2.95 -9.01 -5.52
C LEU A 188 2.77 -10.48 -5.18
N TYR A 189 3.09 -11.38 -6.11
CA TYR A 189 2.99 -12.82 -5.95
C TYR A 189 4.37 -13.40 -5.70
N PHE A 190 4.50 -14.21 -4.65
CA PHE A 190 5.77 -14.73 -4.18
C PHE A 190 5.87 -16.25 -4.30
N ASP A 191 7.07 -16.71 -4.62
CA ASP A 191 7.48 -18.08 -4.36
C ASP A 191 8.26 -18.13 -3.04
N HIS A 192 7.53 -17.90 -1.95
CA HIS A 192 8.05 -17.82 -0.60
C HIS A 192 7.25 -18.75 0.33
N PRO A 193 7.89 -19.43 1.30
CA PRO A 193 7.19 -20.40 2.17
C PRO A 193 6.06 -19.76 3.00
N TYR A 194 6.18 -18.51 3.40
CA TYR A 194 5.26 -17.83 4.32
C TYR A 194 4.41 -16.75 3.66
N TRP A 195 4.86 -16.14 2.58
CA TRP A 195 4.12 -15.11 1.83
C TRP A 195 3.83 -15.60 0.42
N LYS A 196 2.57 -15.64 0.04
CA LYS A 196 2.15 -16.00 -1.32
C LYS A 196 1.70 -14.79 -2.11
N LEU A 197 1.08 -13.84 -1.43
CA LEU A 197 0.51 -12.64 -2.01
C LEU A 197 0.62 -11.48 -1.00
N ILE A 198 1.07 -10.34 -1.48
CA ILE A 198 0.99 -9.07 -0.77
C ILE A 198 0.20 -8.12 -1.64
N GLU A 199 -0.84 -7.51 -1.07
CA GLU A 199 -1.71 -6.56 -1.75
C GLU A 199 -1.70 -5.22 -1.03
N PHE A 200 -1.64 -4.15 -1.79
CA PHE A 200 -1.81 -2.79 -1.28
C PHE A 200 -2.35 -1.90 -2.39
N ASP A 201 -2.83 -0.72 -2.00
CA ASP A 201 -3.33 0.26 -2.95
C ASP A 201 -2.65 1.62 -2.76
N ARG A 202 -2.73 2.43 -3.80
CA ARG A 202 -2.36 3.83 -3.81
C ARG A 202 -3.51 4.64 -4.35
N THR A 203 -4.01 5.56 -3.55
CA THR A 203 -5.03 6.50 -3.98
C THR A 203 -4.50 7.38 -5.10
N GLY A 204 -5.33 7.60 -6.11
CA GLY A 204 -5.04 8.52 -7.21
C GLY A 204 -4.98 9.97 -6.76
N PRO A 205 -4.68 10.89 -7.66
CA PRO A 205 -4.80 12.32 -7.40
C PRO A 205 -6.23 12.65 -6.98
N VAL A 206 -6.37 13.68 -6.17
CA VAL A 206 -7.68 14.16 -5.70
C VAL A 206 -7.94 15.54 -6.30
N LEU A 207 -9.13 15.74 -6.84
CA LEU A 207 -9.57 17.06 -7.27
C LEU A 207 -9.87 17.91 -6.04
N ILE A 208 -8.94 18.79 -5.68
CA ILE A 208 -9.02 19.63 -4.48
C ILE A 208 -9.57 21.01 -4.85
N GLY A 209 -10.41 21.55 -3.97
CA GLY A 209 -10.91 22.93 -4.06
C GLY A 209 -12.26 23.05 -4.78
N ASP A 210 -12.74 24.29 -4.89
CA ASP A 210 -14.04 24.60 -5.49
C ASP A 210 -13.98 24.59 -7.03
N LEU A 211 -12.78 24.69 -7.58
CA LEU A 211 -12.51 24.70 -9.01
C LEU A 211 -11.60 23.52 -9.34
N PRO A 212 -12.08 22.49 -10.08
CA PRO A 212 -11.26 21.34 -10.43
C PRO A 212 -10.18 21.73 -11.46
N ASP A 213 -8.92 21.51 -11.12
CA ASP A 213 -7.78 21.65 -12.02
C ASP A 213 -7.41 20.30 -12.62
N LEU A 214 -7.97 20.00 -13.81
CA LEU A 214 -7.67 18.76 -14.54
C LEU A 214 -6.24 18.73 -15.10
N THR A 215 -5.59 19.87 -15.27
CA THR A 215 -4.20 19.93 -15.72
C THR A 215 -3.27 19.46 -14.61
N GLN A 216 -3.43 20.02 -13.43
CA GLN A 216 -2.70 19.60 -12.23
C GLN A 216 -2.98 18.11 -11.93
N TYR A 217 -4.24 17.70 -11.97
CA TYR A 217 -4.64 16.31 -11.79
C TYR A 217 -3.92 15.35 -12.75
N ARG A 218 -3.82 15.72 -14.04
CA ARG A 218 -3.09 14.94 -15.06
C ARG A 218 -1.60 14.84 -14.74
N MET A 219 -1.00 15.94 -14.30
CA MET A 219 0.42 15.93 -13.94
C MET A 219 0.68 14.97 -12.78
N GLU A 220 -0.10 15.05 -11.72
CA GLU A 220 0.00 14.16 -10.55
C GLU A 220 -0.26 12.70 -10.91
N TYR A 221 -1.24 12.43 -11.77
CA TYR A 221 -1.49 11.09 -12.29
C TYR A 221 -0.28 10.55 -13.06
N ASN A 222 0.32 11.32 -13.94
CA ASN A 222 1.48 10.90 -14.72
C ASN A 222 2.70 10.63 -13.83
N GLU A 223 2.91 11.43 -12.79
CA GLU A 223 3.96 11.19 -11.80
C GLU A 223 3.74 9.86 -11.05
N GLN A 224 2.49 9.55 -10.71
CA GLN A 224 2.15 8.28 -10.08
C GLN A 224 2.37 7.10 -11.03
N VAL A 225 1.99 7.22 -12.31
CA VAL A 225 2.24 6.21 -13.34
C VAL A 225 3.75 5.95 -13.48
N GLN A 226 4.56 7.00 -13.55
CA GLN A 226 6.01 6.85 -13.63
C GLN A 226 6.59 6.08 -12.41
N GLN A 227 6.07 6.34 -11.21
CA GLN A 227 6.47 5.59 -10.02
C GLN A 227 6.06 4.12 -10.08
N MET A 228 4.89 3.82 -10.68
CA MET A 228 4.46 2.44 -10.89
C MET A 228 5.31 1.72 -11.95
N GLU A 229 5.76 2.44 -12.98
CA GLU A 229 6.67 1.89 -13.98
C GLU A 229 8.06 1.60 -13.40
N ASN A 230 8.57 2.46 -12.54
CA ASN A 230 9.85 2.25 -11.84
C ASN A 230 9.83 1.00 -10.93
N LEU A 231 8.66 0.52 -10.53
CA LEU A 231 8.51 -0.77 -9.83
C LEU A 231 8.82 -1.97 -10.71
N ALA A 232 8.72 -1.79 -12.02
CA ALA A 232 8.84 -2.86 -13.00
C ALA A 232 10.26 -3.01 -13.57
N GLU A 233 11.13 -2.04 -13.28
CA GLU A 233 12.55 -2.02 -13.65
C GLU A 233 13.43 -2.68 -12.58
#